data_e790410cde9304c625cbc9bb36f4bc54
#
_entry.id   e790410cde9304c625cbc9bb36f4bc54
#
_cell.length_a   1.000
_cell.length_b   1.000
_cell.length_c   1.000
_cell.angle_alpha   90.00
_cell.angle_beta   90.00
_cell.angle_gamma   90.00
#
_symmetry.space_group_name_H-M   'P 1'
#
loop_
_entity.id
_entity.type
_entity.pdbx_description
1 polymer ?
#
loop_
_entity_poly.entity_id
_entity_poly.type
_entity_poly.pdbx_seq_one_letter_code
_entity_poly.pdbx_strand_id
1 'polypeptide(L)'
;MPTVAVLGASRDRSKYGNKSVRAHAQAGWQVFPINPWAEEIEGHRAFRSLLDVPVRPLDRVSVYLPPAIGLKRLPEIAACQPREVWLNPGSESEELLIEAERLGLPVLCGCSIVDVGLSPAMFS
;
A
#
# COMPACT_ATOMS: atom_id res chain seq x y z
N MET A 1 15.76 -7.83 1.98
CA MET A 1 14.77 -7.36 0.98
C MET A 1 13.71 -6.54 1.71
N PRO A 2 13.42 -5.32 1.27
CA PRO A 2 12.40 -4.52 1.92
C PRO A 2 11.00 -5.09 1.71
N THR A 3 10.09 -4.75 2.61
CA THR A 3 8.72 -5.28 2.62
C THR A 3 7.71 -4.17 2.39
N VAL A 4 6.70 -4.44 1.58
CA VAL A 4 5.61 -3.50 1.31
C VAL A 4 4.27 -4.22 1.32
N ALA A 5 3.29 -3.64 2.01
CA ALA A 5 1.90 -4.03 1.87
C ALA A 5 1.22 -3.03 0.93
N VAL A 6 0.58 -3.53 -0.11
CA VAL A 6 -0.16 -2.69 -1.06
C VAL A 6 -1.63 -2.75 -0.69
N LEU A 7 -2.09 -1.69 -0.03
CA LEU A 7 -3.47 -1.56 0.43
C LEU A 7 -4.32 -0.98 -0.70
N GLY A 8 -5.30 -1.74 -1.14
CA GLY A 8 -6.05 -1.44 -2.36
C GLY A 8 -5.49 -2.15 -3.60
N ALA A 9 -4.73 -3.23 -3.38
CA ALA A 9 -4.25 -4.06 -4.47
C ALA A 9 -5.43 -4.69 -5.23
N SER A 10 -5.27 -4.86 -6.54
CA SER A 10 -6.33 -5.34 -7.42
C SER A 10 -5.80 -6.34 -8.44
N ARG A 11 -6.65 -7.28 -8.85
CA ARG A 11 -6.36 -8.16 -9.98
C ARG A 11 -6.49 -7.45 -11.32
N ASP A 12 -7.18 -6.32 -11.35
CA ASP A 12 -7.33 -5.51 -12.55
C ASP A 12 -6.01 -4.79 -12.85
N ARG A 13 -5.35 -5.21 -13.92
CA ARG A 13 -4.02 -4.73 -14.30
C ARG A 13 -3.98 -3.25 -14.72
N SER A 14 -5.12 -2.67 -15.02
CA SER A 14 -5.21 -1.24 -15.35
C SER A 14 -5.20 -0.34 -14.12
N LYS A 15 -5.47 -0.90 -12.95
CA LYS A 15 -5.52 -0.13 -11.70
C LYS A 15 -4.14 0.07 -11.08
N TYR A 16 -3.95 1.22 -10.46
CA TYR A 16 -2.67 1.57 -9.82
C TYR A 16 -2.28 0.61 -8.70
N GLY A 17 -3.25 0.07 -7.96
CA GLY A 17 -2.97 -0.93 -6.93
C GLY A 17 -2.33 -2.20 -7.49
N ASN A 18 -2.73 -2.63 -8.69
CA ASN A 18 -2.07 -3.74 -9.38
C ASN A 18 -0.68 -3.34 -9.88
N LYS A 19 -0.59 -2.18 -10.52
CA LYS A 19 0.69 -1.67 -11.04
C LYS A 19 1.73 -1.56 -9.93
N SER A 20 1.31 -1.16 -8.74
CA SER A 20 2.18 -1.05 -7.57
C SER A 20 2.72 -2.40 -7.13
N VAL A 21 1.88 -3.45 -7.14
CA VAL A 21 2.33 -4.81 -6.84
C VAL A 21 3.44 -5.22 -7.80
N ARG A 22 3.23 -5.03 -9.10
CA ARG A 22 4.23 -5.38 -10.12
C ARG A 22 5.50 -4.55 -10.01
N ALA A 23 5.36 -3.25 -9.77
CA ALA A 23 6.50 -2.34 -9.68
C ALA A 23 7.39 -2.64 -8.48
N HIS A 24 6.80 -2.81 -7.31
CA HIS A 24 7.58 -3.14 -6.10
C HIS A 24 8.25 -4.51 -6.24
N ALA A 25 7.56 -5.50 -6.81
CA ALA A 25 8.16 -6.81 -7.06
C ALA A 25 9.36 -6.70 -8.01
N GLN A 26 9.23 -5.93 -9.10
CA GLN A 26 10.33 -5.70 -10.04
C GLN A 26 11.50 -5.00 -9.38
N ALA A 27 11.25 -4.10 -8.45
CA ALA A 27 12.29 -3.37 -7.71
C ALA A 27 12.93 -4.20 -6.59
N GLY A 28 12.54 -5.47 -6.42
CA GLY A 28 13.15 -6.38 -5.46
C GLY A 28 12.52 -6.39 -4.07
N TRP A 29 11.33 -5.81 -3.92
CA TRP A 29 10.60 -5.82 -2.66
C TRP A 29 9.83 -7.12 -2.45
N GLN A 30 9.67 -7.53 -1.19
CA GLN A 30 8.71 -8.56 -0.82
C GLN A 30 7.35 -7.90 -0.72
N VAL A 31 6.39 -8.33 -1.54
CA VAL A 31 5.09 -7.66 -1.69
C VAL A 31 3.99 -8.46 -1.02
N PHE A 32 3.19 -7.77 -0.22
CA PHE A 32 1.99 -8.30 0.42
C PHE A 32 0.76 -7.56 -0.11
N PRO A 33 0.10 -8.07 -1.17
CA PRO A 33 -1.12 -7.45 -1.65
C PRO A 33 -2.25 -7.60 -0.65
N ILE A 34 -2.98 -6.52 -0.37
CA ILE A 34 -4.13 -6.56 0.52
C ILE A 34 -5.40 -6.39 -0.32
N ASN A 35 -6.22 -7.43 -0.34
CA ASN A 35 -7.49 -7.44 -1.06
C ASN A 35 -8.45 -8.39 -0.34
N PRO A 36 -9.68 -7.94 0.04
CA PRO A 36 -10.60 -8.78 0.81
C PRO A 36 -11.20 -9.95 0.02
N TRP A 37 -11.03 -9.96 -1.29
CA TRP A 37 -11.69 -10.95 -2.16
C TRP A 37 -10.73 -11.90 -2.88
N ALA A 38 -9.53 -11.45 -3.22
CA ALA A 38 -8.57 -12.23 -3.99
C ALA A 38 -7.67 -13.06 -3.06
N GLU A 39 -7.36 -14.28 -3.48
CA GLU A 39 -6.37 -15.12 -2.78
C GLU A 39 -4.97 -14.86 -3.30
N GLU A 40 -4.85 -14.40 -4.54
CA GLU A 40 -3.58 -14.18 -5.21
C GLU A 40 -3.71 -13.00 -6.18
N ILE A 41 -2.66 -12.17 -6.24
CA ILE A 41 -2.54 -11.06 -7.19
C ILE A 41 -1.14 -11.10 -7.77
N GLU A 42 -1.03 -11.21 -9.09
CA GLU A 42 0.24 -11.24 -9.84
C GLU A 42 1.25 -12.25 -9.27
N GLY A 43 0.77 -13.43 -8.90
CA GLY A 43 1.61 -14.48 -8.36
C GLY A 43 1.97 -14.35 -6.88
N HIS A 44 1.53 -13.28 -6.23
CA HIS A 44 1.75 -13.07 -4.80
C HIS A 44 0.50 -13.45 -4.01
N ARG A 45 0.69 -14.16 -2.91
CA ARG A 45 -0.41 -14.43 -1.99
C ARG A 45 -0.99 -13.11 -1.51
N ALA A 46 -2.31 -12.95 -1.62
CA ALA A 46 -3.01 -11.79 -1.11
C ALA A 46 -3.56 -12.07 0.30
N PHE A 47 -3.71 -11.01 1.08
CA PHE A 47 -4.23 -11.06 2.44
C PHE A 47 -5.48 -10.21 2.52
N ARG A 48 -6.47 -10.64 3.31
CA ARG A 48 -7.73 -9.91 3.44
C ARG A 48 -7.57 -8.61 4.21
N SER A 49 -6.62 -8.57 5.13
CA SER A 49 -6.38 -7.43 6.01
C SER A 49 -4.88 -7.28 6.25
N LEU A 50 -4.45 -6.06 6.52
CA LEU A 50 -3.09 -5.77 6.99
C LEU A 50 -2.76 -6.58 8.25
N LEU A 51 -3.75 -6.87 9.08
CA LEU A 51 -3.56 -7.61 10.32
C LEU A 51 -3.11 -9.06 10.08
N ASP A 52 -3.37 -9.59 8.88
CA ASP A 52 -3.01 -10.96 8.52
C ASP A 52 -1.60 -11.08 7.94
N VAL A 53 -0.94 -9.97 7.65
CA VAL A 53 0.42 -9.97 7.10
C VAL A 53 1.39 -10.51 8.16
N PRO A 54 2.20 -11.53 7.80
CA PRO A 54 3.04 -12.23 8.81
C PRO A 54 4.33 -11.51 9.21
N VAL A 55 4.58 -10.31 8.67
CA VAL A 55 5.83 -9.57 8.90
C VAL A 55 5.54 -8.25 9.60
N ARG A 56 6.26 -7.98 10.68
CA ARG A 56 6.22 -6.70 11.40
C ARG A 56 7.59 -6.39 11.98
N PRO A 57 8.05 -5.15 11.91
CA PRO A 57 7.43 -4.01 11.21
C PRO A 57 7.50 -4.16 9.69
N LEU A 58 6.57 -3.53 8.98
CA LEU A 58 6.64 -3.39 7.53
C LEU A 58 7.52 -2.20 7.17
N ASP A 59 8.30 -2.32 6.10
CA ASP A 59 9.08 -1.16 5.63
C ASP A 59 8.16 -0.10 5.02
N ARG A 60 7.08 -0.53 4.35
CA ARG A 60 6.17 0.39 3.67
C ARG A 60 4.74 -0.16 3.64
N VAL A 61 3.78 0.73 3.84
CA VAL A 61 2.38 0.52 3.47
C VAL A 61 2.07 1.52 2.36
N SER A 62 1.71 1.02 1.18
CA SER A 62 1.38 1.86 0.02
C SER A 62 -0.13 1.84 -0.19
N VAL A 63 -0.77 3.01 -0.04
CA VAL A 63 -2.23 3.13 -0.01
C VAL A 63 -2.79 3.59 -1.34
N TYR A 64 -3.77 2.83 -1.87
CA TYR A 64 -4.51 3.10 -3.11
C TYR A 64 -6.02 3.04 -2.86
N LEU A 65 -6.46 3.53 -1.72
CA LEU A 65 -7.88 3.57 -1.36
C LEU A 65 -8.41 4.99 -1.44
N PRO A 66 -9.71 5.19 -1.71
CA PRO A 66 -10.34 6.49 -1.52
C PRO A 66 -10.12 6.97 -0.09
N PRO A 67 -9.95 8.28 0.14
CA PRO A 67 -9.61 8.79 1.49
C PRO A 67 -10.56 8.37 2.61
N ALA A 68 -11.86 8.32 2.34
CA ALA A 68 -12.83 7.90 3.35
C ALA A 68 -12.63 6.45 3.80
N ILE A 69 -12.23 5.57 2.88
CA ILE A 69 -11.95 4.17 3.20
C ILE A 69 -10.58 4.06 3.87
N GLY A 70 -9.58 4.78 3.36
CA GLY A 70 -8.24 4.82 3.96
C GLY A 70 -8.29 5.27 5.41
N LEU A 71 -9.12 6.27 5.72
CA LEU A 71 -9.31 6.76 7.09
C LEU A 71 -9.74 5.63 8.03
N LYS A 72 -10.63 4.76 7.58
CA LYS A 72 -11.11 3.62 8.37
C LYS A 72 -10.03 2.56 8.58
N ARG A 73 -9.02 2.52 7.72
CA ARG A 73 -7.92 1.54 7.79
C ARG A 73 -6.73 2.02 8.61
N LEU A 74 -6.69 3.28 9.04
CA LEU A 74 -5.56 3.81 9.80
C LEU A 74 -5.22 3.00 11.05
N PRO A 75 -6.18 2.51 11.85
CA PRO A 75 -5.83 1.67 13.00
C PRO A 75 -5.07 0.40 12.61
N GLU A 76 -5.45 -0.24 11.50
CA GLU A 76 -4.75 -1.42 10.99
C GLU A 76 -3.35 -1.07 10.50
N ILE A 77 -3.21 0.07 9.83
CA ILE A 77 -1.91 0.57 9.37
C ILE A 77 -1.00 0.80 10.58
N ALA A 78 -1.51 1.45 11.61
CA ALA A 78 -0.74 1.70 12.84
C ALA A 78 -0.30 0.39 13.50
N ALA A 79 -1.14 -0.64 13.49
CA ALA A 79 -0.82 -1.94 14.07
C ALA A 79 0.33 -2.65 13.34
N CYS A 80 0.58 -2.32 12.08
CA CYS A 80 1.68 -2.87 11.28
C CYS A 80 3.02 -2.23 11.59
N GLN A 81 3.06 -1.15 12.37
CA GLN A 81 4.26 -0.40 12.71
C GLN A 81 5.11 -0.07 11.47
N PRO A 82 4.51 0.51 10.41
CA PRO A 82 5.24 0.74 9.17
C PRO A 82 6.29 1.82 9.33
N ARG A 83 7.40 1.66 8.60
CA ARG A 83 8.45 2.69 8.57
C ARG A 83 8.06 3.85 7.66
N GLU A 84 7.20 3.58 6.67
CA GLU A 84 6.67 4.56 5.75
C GLU A 84 5.22 4.23 5.42
N VAL A 85 4.38 5.26 5.30
CA VAL A 85 3.02 5.14 4.78
C VAL A 85 2.91 6.07 3.58
N TRP A 86 2.74 5.50 2.40
CA TRP A 86 2.60 6.27 1.17
C TRP A 86 1.13 6.44 0.82
N LEU A 87 0.66 7.67 0.88
CA LEU A 87 -0.66 8.03 0.35
C LEU A 87 -0.46 8.41 -1.12
N ASN A 88 -0.77 7.48 -2.01
CA ASN A 88 -0.61 7.70 -3.44
C ASN A 88 -1.63 8.71 -3.96
N PRO A 89 -1.39 9.36 -5.13
CA PRO A 89 -2.28 10.39 -5.65
C PRO A 89 -3.75 9.94 -5.65
N GLY A 90 -4.63 10.74 -5.02
CA GLY A 90 -6.04 10.43 -4.86
C GLY A 90 -6.41 9.72 -3.56
N SER A 91 -5.42 9.33 -2.74
CA SER A 91 -5.68 8.65 -1.46
C SER A 91 -5.61 9.59 -0.26
N GLU A 92 -5.15 10.81 -0.45
CA GLU A 92 -5.00 11.81 0.62
C GLU A 92 -6.24 12.68 0.81
N SER A 93 -6.45 13.10 2.05
CA SER A 93 -7.41 14.15 2.41
C SER A 93 -6.89 14.83 3.67
N GLU A 94 -7.36 16.04 3.92
CA GLU A 94 -6.99 16.76 5.14
C GLU A 94 -7.37 15.97 6.38
N GLU A 95 -8.58 15.43 6.42
CA GLU A 95 -9.07 14.62 7.54
C GLU A 95 -8.19 13.40 7.80
N LEU A 96 -7.80 12.70 6.73
CA LEU A 96 -6.94 11.52 6.85
C LEU A 96 -5.55 11.90 7.37
N LEU A 97 -4.98 12.99 6.85
CA LEU A 97 -3.66 13.47 7.28
C LEU A 97 -3.65 13.86 8.75
N ILE A 98 -4.69 14.54 9.23
CA ILE A 98 -4.82 14.92 10.63
C ILE A 98 -4.85 13.67 11.53
N GLU A 99 -5.66 12.69 11.18
CA GLU A 99 -5.78 11.46 11.95
C GLU A 99 -4.50 10.63 11.92
N ALA A 100 -3.83 10.55 10.77
CA ALA A 100 -2.55 9.86 10.64
C ALA A 100 -1.49 10.51 11.52
N GLU A 101 -1.44 11.83 11.58
CA GLU A 101 -0.53 12.56 12.45
C GLU A 101 -0.84 12.27 13.93
N ARG A 102 -2.11 12.25 14.30
CA ARG A 102 -2.53 11.92 15.68
C ARG A 102 -2.04 10.52 16.07
N LEU A 103 -2.02 9.58 15.14
CA LEU A 103 -1.54 8.22 15.38
C LEU A 103 -0.01 8.08 15.28
N GLY A 104 0.69 9.17 14.98
CA GLY A 104 2.14 9.15 14.85
C GLY A 104 2.66 8.41 13.64
N LEU A 105 1.87 8.30 12.56
CA LEU A 105 2.26 7.56 11.37
C LEU A 105 3.21 8.38 10.48
N PRO A 106 4.26 7.75 9.95
CA PRO A 106 5.24 8.41 9.08
C PRO A 106 4.71 8.50 7.64
N VAL A 107 3.81 9.46 7.39
CA VAL A 107 3.11 9.62 6.12
C VAL A 107 3.91 10.40 5.10
N LEU A 108 3.93 9.90 3.87
CA LEU A 108 4.48 10.55 2.68
C LEU A 108 3.36 10.60 1.63
N CYS A 109 3.14 11.75 1.03
CA CYS A 109 2.18 11.91 -0.05
C CYS A 109 2.92 11.90 -1.39
N GLY A 110 2.57 10.98 -2.27
CA GLY A 110 3.21 10.87 -3.56
C GLY A 110 3.06 9.48 -4.17
N CYS A 111 3.62 9.30 -5.36
CA CYS A 111 3.57 8.04 -6.08
C CYS A 111 4.71 7.11 -5.63
N SER A 112 4.36 6.03 -4.92
CA SER A 112 5.35 5.08 -4.44
C SER A 112 6.02 4.29 -5.56
N ILE A 113 5.38 4.16 -6.72
CA ILE A 113 5.98 3.53 -7.91
C ILE A 113 7.15 4.38 -8.42
N VAL A 114 6.96 5.70 -8.45
CA VAL A 114 8.04 6.62 -8.85
C VAL A 114 9.18 6.57 -7.83
N ASP A 115 8.86 6.44 -6.56
CA ASP A 115 9.88 6.37 -5.51
C ASP A 115 10.82 5.17 -5.68
N VAL A 116 10.33 4.04 -6.20
CA VAL A 116 11.19 2.88 -6.46
C VAL A 116 11.89 2.94 -7.82
N GLY A 117 11.85 4.10 -8.49
CA GLY A 117 12.59 4.34 -9.75
C GLY A 117 11.85 3.87 -11.00
N LEU A 118 10.55 3.58 -10.90
CA LEU A 118 9.74 3.10 -12.01
C LEU A 118 8.60 4.10 -12.30
N SER A 119 7.82 3.82 -13.34
CA SER A 119 6.69 4.67 -13.71
C SER A 119 5.44 3.81 -13.90
N PRO A 120 4.26 4.29 -13.49
CA PRO A 120 3.01 3.56 -13.75
C PRO A 120 2.78 3.24 -15.22
N ALA A 121 3.27 4.08 -16.12
CA ALA A 121 3.15 3.87 -17.57
C ALA A 121 3.90 2.63 -18.07
N MET A 122 4.87 2.12 -17.31
CA MET A 122 5.60 0.90 -17.63
C MET A 122 4.77 -0.36 -17.41
N PHE A 123 3.65 -0.24 -16.70
CA PHE A 123 2.81 -1.35 -16.27
C PHE A 123 1.40 -1.25 -16.85
N SER A 124 1.34 -1.18 -18.14
CA SER A 124 0.06 -1.13 -18.85
C SER A 124 -0.66 -2.48 -18.84
#